data_842c4d4401c5b4a6c49d10f888594709
#
_entry.id   842c4d4401c5b4a6c49d10f888594709
#
_cell.length_a   1.000
_cell.length_b   1.000
_cell.length_c   1.000
_cell.angle_alpha   90.00
_cell.angle_beta   90.00
_cell.angle_gamma   90.00
#
_symmetry.space_group_name_H-M   'P 1'
#
loop_
_entity.id
_entity.type
_entity.pdbx_description
1 polymer ?
#
loop_
_entity_poly.entity_id
_entity_poly.type
_entity_poly.pdbx_seq_one_letter_code
_entity_poly.pdbx_strand_id
1 'polypeptide(L)'
;SPGSATIINAIATGFGSAFGIGLDIKCRAKTTSEGISCANDVGADVGLMQLCVQKVFNHYDIGSVDFGVDLKTESNLPMASGLSSSSASSNAIVKAVSSIVSEEFDLKPLDDMQIINMAIDASLEAGVTITGSFDDATASYFGGVVVTDNKNREFIIKEKMDDYHVLVYMPNFYSKSGDSNPDRMKLLAPLVET
;
A
#
# COMPACT_ATOMS: atom_id res chain seq x y z
N SER A 1 5.38 -0.29 7.55
CA SER A 1 5.54 -0.97 6.26
C SER A 1 6.64 -0.29 5.45
N PRO A 2 7.61 -1.03 4.91
CA PRO A 2 8.61 -0.47 4.01
C PRO A 2 8.00 0.05 2.70
N GLY A 3 8.73 0.92 2.01
CA GLY A 3 8.45 1.24 0.61
C GLY A 3 8.93 0.14 -0.32
N SER A 4 8.68 0.31 -1.61
CA SER A 4 9.18 -0.58 -2.65
C SER A 4 9.64 0.19 -3.88
N ALA A 5 10.44 -0.47 -4.70
CA ALA A 5 10.83 0.06 -6.00
C ALA A 5 10.42 -0.93 -7.11
N THR A 6 9.70 -0.42 -8.09
CA THR A 6 9.17 -1.20 -9.21
C THR A 6 10.31 -1.53 -10.19
N ILE A 7 10.39 -2.78 -10.60
CA ILE A 7 11.30 -3.26 -11.66
C ILE A 7 10.55 -3.27 -13.00
N ILE A 8 9.36 -3.91 -13.02
CA ILE A 8 8.46 -3.97 -14.18
C ILE A 8 7.11 -3.43 -13.77
N ASN A 9 6.62 -2.44 -14.50
CA ASN A 9 5.34 -1.81 -14.22
C ASN A 9 4.17 -2.63 -14.79
N ALA A 10 3.22 -3.01 -13.93
CA ALA A 10 2.09 -3.85 -14.28
C ALA A 10 1.03 -3.17 -15.18
N ILE A 11 1.09 -1.86 -15.40
CA ILE A 11 0.09 -1.15 -16.22
C ILE A 11 0.09 -1.66 -17.67
N ALA A 12 1.25 -2.09 -18.18
CA ALA A 12 1.41 -2.54 -19.57
C ALA A 12 0.68 -3.87 -19.82
N THR A 13 0.91 -4.87 -18.99
CA THR A 13 0.51 -6.27 -19.23
C THR A 13 -0.36 -6.88 -18.13
N GLY A 14 -0.41 -6.26 -16.96
CA GLY A 14 -0.95 -6.84 -15.74
C GLY A 14 0.09 -7.60 -14.92
N PHE A 15 1.27 -7.91 -15.49
CA PHE A 15 2.38 -8.51 -14.77
C PHE A 15 3.33 -7.43 -14.27
N GLY A 16 3.66 -7.49 -12.99
CA GLY A 16 4.53 -6.53 -12.34
C GLY A 16 5.63 -7.19 -11.54
N SER A 17 6.69 -6.43 -11.26
CA SER A 17 7.71 -6.85 -10.31
C SER A 17 8.26 -5.67 -9.52
N ALA A 18 8.52 -5.90 -8.24
CA ALA A 18 9.03 -4.91 -7.31
C ALA A 18 9.90 -5.56 -6.25
N PHE A 19 10.70 -4.74 -5.56
CA PHE A 19 11.45 -5.15 -4.37
C PHE A 19 11.29 -4.16 -3.23
N GLY A 20 11.33 -4.66 -2.00
CA GLY A 20 11.26 -3.86 -0.80
C GLY A 20 12.52 -3.05 -0.56
N ILE A 21 12.39 -1.84 0.00
CA ILE A 21 13.51 -0.93 0.33
C ILE A 21 13.53 -0.61 1.82
N GLY A 22 14.68 -0.13 2.33
CA GLY A 22 14.89 0.18 3.75
C GLY A 22 14.28 1.49 4.25
N LEU A 23 13.45 2.17 3.46
CA LEU A 23 12.67 3.33 3.88
C LEU A 23 11.25 2.88 4.21
N ASP A 24 10.60 3.46 5.22
CA ASP A 24 9.32 2.96 5.71
C ASP A 24 8.29 4.05 6.08
N ILE A 25 7.05 3.60 6.21
CA ILE A 25 5.97 4.35 6.85
C ILE A 25 5.54 3.59 8.12
N LYS A 26 5.46 4.32 9.21
CA LYS A 26 4.93 3.84 10.50
C LYS A 26 3.55 4.39 10.71
N CYS A 27 2.63 3.54 11.15
CA CYS A 27 1.30 3.95 11.59
C CYS A 27 1.11 3.60 13.05
N ARG A 28 0.60 4.58 13.82
CA ARG A 28 0.11 4.38 15.18
C ARG A 28 -1.39 4.58 15.15
N ALA A 29 -2.11 3.63 15.71
CA ALA A 29 -3.55 3.70 15.87
C ALA A 29 -3.91 3.67 17.35
N LYS A 30 -4.92 4.44 17.73
CA LYS A 30 -5.52 4.45 19.07
C LYS A 30 -7.02 4.38 18.95
N THR A 31 -7.67 3.68 19.88
CA THR A 31 -9.11 3.65 19.99
C THR A 31 -9.66 4.97 20.53
N THR A 32 -10.80 5.39 20.03
CA THR A 32 -11.57 6.54 20.49
C THR A 32 -13.03 6.15 20.63
N SER A 33 -13.83 6.97 21.29
CA SER A 33 -15.26 6.70 21.50
C SER A 33 -16.09 6.77 20.21
N GLU A 34 -15.64 7.58 19.24
CA GLU A 34 -16.34 7.75 17.96
C GLU A 34 -15.43 8.36 16.89
N GLY A 35 -15.79 8.13 15.63
CA GLY A 35 -15.20 8.78 14.46
C GLY A 35 -13.83 8.31 14.06
N ILE A 36 -13.33 8.87 12.97
CA ILE A 36 -12.00 8.59 12.39
C ILE A 36 -11.23 9.90 12.31
N SER A 37 -10.14 9.98 13.08
CA SER A 37 -9.19 11.10 13.04
C SER A 37 -7.89 10.64 12.40
N CYS A 38 -7.36 11.45 11.48
CA CYS A 38 -6.14 11.13 10.75
C CYS A 38 -5.16 12.29 10.81
N ALA A 39 -3.98 12.05 11.34
CA ALA A 39 -2.86 12.98 11.31
C ALA A 39 -1.66 12.34 10.58
N ASN A 40 -0.97 13.15 9.76
CA ASN A 40 0.24 12.70 9.08
C ASN A 40 1.29 13.82 9.08
N ASP A 41 2.57 13.45 9.04
CA ASP A 41 3.70 14.39 9.05
C ASP A 41 4.14 14.81 7.64
N VAL A 42 3.68 14.14 6.60
CA VAL A 42 4.18 14.28 5.21
C VAL A 42 3.10 14.58 4.18
N GLY A 43 1.88 14.99 4.57
CA GLY A 43 0.80 15.31 3.62
C GLY A 43 0.29 14.09 2.86
N ALA A 44 0.25 12.92 3.51
CA ALA A 44 -0.40 11.74 2.95
C ALA A 44 -1.89 12.00 2.66
N ASP A 45 -2.46 11.25 1.73
CA ASP A 45 -3.87 11.38 1.37
C ASP A 45 -4.77 10.92 2.53
N VAL A 46 -5.43 11.89 3.17
CA VAL A 46 -6.36 11.63 4.28
C VAL A 46 -7.53 10.76 3.83
N GLY A 47 -7.98 10.90 2.57
CA GLY A 47 -9.04 10.06 2.00
C GLY A 47 -8.63 8.60 1.95
N LEU A 48 -7.41 8.29 1.52
CA LEU A 48 -6.87 6.94 1.56
C LEU A 48 -6.81 6.40 2.99
N MET A 49 -6.35 7.21 3.96
CA MET A 49 -6.29 6.80 5.36
C MET A 49 -7.68 6.41 5.89
N GLN A 50 -8.70 7.25 5.64
CA GLN A 50 -10.08 6.99 6.04
C GLN A 50 -10.65 5.74 5.37
N LEU A 51 -10.41 5.54 4.07
CA LEU A 51 -10.83 4.34 3.34
C LEU A 51 -10.21 3.07 3.93
N CYS A 52 -8.94 3.08 4.29
CA CYS A 52 -8.29 1.95 4.95
C CYS A 52 -9.01 1.57 6.25
N VAL A 53 -9.37 2.56 7.10
CA VAL A 53 -10.12 2.31 8.34
C VAL A 53 -11.50 1.75 8.03
N GLN A 54 -12.23 2.36 7.11
CA GLN A 54 -13.58 1.92 6.72
C GLN A 54 -13.58 0.48 6.20
N LYS A 55 -12.57 0.07 5.40
CA LYS A 55 -12.45 -1.32 4.94
C LYS A 55 -12.31 -2.30 6.10
N VAL A 56 -11.51 -1.96 7.11
CA VAL A 56 -11.37 -2.80 8.31
C VAL A 56 -12.66 -2.82 9.12
N PHE A 57 -13.30 -1.68 9.35
CA PHE A 57 -14.56 -1.60 10.08
C PHE A 57 -15.66 -2.42 9.39
N ASN A 58 -15.79 -2.28 8.07
CA ASN A 58 -16.76 -3.06 7.29
C ASN A 58 -16.48 -4.56 7.35
N HIS A 59 -15.22 -4.98 7.37
CA HIS A 59 -14.87 -6.40 7.48
C HIS A 59 -15.33 -7.02 8.80
N TYR A 60 -15.23 -6.24 9.87
CA TYR A 60 -15.62 -6.71 11.20
C TYR A 60 -17.04 -6.29 11.63
N ASP A 61 -17.82 -5.69 10.72
CA ASP A 61 -19.18 -5.18 10.96
C ASP A 61 -19.24 -4.19 12.15
N ILE A 62 -18.26 -3.28 12.21
CA ILE A 62 -18.15 -2.29 13.29
C ILE A 62 -18.73 -0.96 12.82
N GLY A 63 -19.72 -0.45 13.57
CA GLY A 63 -20.26 0.90 13.37
C GLY A 63 -19.30 1.98 13.89
N SER A 64 -19.14 3.07 13.15
CA SER A 64 -18.30 4.21 13.54
C SER A 64 -18.96 5.15 14.57
N VAL A 65 -20.14 4.83 15.05
CA VAL A 65 -20.90 5.68 15.98
C VAL A 65 -20.48 5.45 17.44
N ASP A 66 -20.13 4.20 17.78
CA ASP A 66 -19.78 3.80 19.14
C ASP A 66 -18.30 3.42 19.29
N PHE A 67 -17.54 3.46 18.18
CA PHE A 67 -16.14 3.14 18.15
C PHE A 67 -15.43 3.97 17.08
N GLY A 68 -14.28 4.50 17.43
CA GLY A 68 -13.47 5.31 16.52
C GLY A 68 -11.99 5.02 16.62
N VAL A 69 -11.23 5.62 15.72
CA VAL A 69 -9.78 5.46 15.65
C VAL A 69 -9.11 6.81 15.40
N ASP A 70 -8.08 7.09 16.18
CA ASP A 70 -7.12 8.18 15.93
C ASP A 70 -5.85 7.59 15.32
N LEU A 71 -5.52 8.02 14.10
CA LEU A 71 -4.37 7.56 13.33
C LEU A 71 -3.30 8.63 13.25
N LYS A 72 -2.06 8.22 13.45
CA LYS A 72 -0.89 9.04 13.14
C LYS A 72 0.09 8.25 12.29
N THR A 73 0.46 8.81 11.13
CA THR A 73 1.51 8.25 10.27
C THR A 73 2.76 9.11 10.29
N GLU A 74 3.91 8.45 10.30
CA GLU A 74 5.25 9.04 10.20
C GLU A 74 5.99 8.33 9.07
N SER A 75 6.73 9.07 8.23
CA SER A 75 7.40 8.52 7.05
C SER A 75 8.79 9.07 6.85
N ASN A 76 9.73 8.22 6.47
CA ASN A 76 11.01 8.62 5.90
C ASN A 76 11.09 8.38 4.38
N LEU A 77 9.97 7.96 3.76
CA LEU A 77 9.85 7.85 2.31
C LEU A 77 9.66 9.24 1.69
N PRO A 78 10.42 9.58 0.65
CA PRO A 78 10.15 10.78 -0.13
C PRO A 78 8.78 10.72 -0.80
N MET A 79 8.00 11.81 -0.71
CA MET A 79 6.66 11.89 -1.28
C MET A 79 6.71 11.92 -2.81
N ALA A 80 5.74 11.25 -3.45
CA ALA A 80 5.56 11.23 -4.91
C ALA A 80 6.84 10.91 -5.69
N SER A 81 7.67 10.01 -5.16
CA SER A 81 8.97 9.61 -5.69
C SER A 81 8.95 8.28 -6.44
N GLY A 82 7.79 7.65 -6.61
CA GLY A 82 7.68 6.32 -7.21
C GLY A 82 8.17 5.18 -6.30
N LEU A 83 8.32 5.43 -4.99
CA LEU A 83 8.78 4.44 -4.02
C LEU A 83 7.61 3.80 -3.24
N SER A 84 6.46 3.71 -3.87
CA SER A 84 5.25 3.01 -3.38
C SER A 84 4.75 3.51 -2.01
N SER A 85 4.83 4.83 -1.78
CA SER A 85 4.41 5.43 -0.51
C SER A 85 2.93 5.18 -0.19
N SER A 86 2.04 5.14 -1.19
CA SER A 86 0.62 4.81 -1.00
C SER A 86 0.44 3.36 -0.56
N SER A 87 1.15 2.40 -1.16
CA SER A 87 1.10 0.99 -0.75
C SER A 87 1.66 0.78 0.66
N ALA A 88 2.78 1.44 0.98
CA ALA A 88 3.36 1.38 2.32
C ALA A 88 2.41 1.97 3.38
N SER A 89 1.76 3.11 3.06
CA SER A 89 0.81 3.77 3.94
C SER A 89 -0.43 2.91 4.18
N SER A 90 -1.08 2.44 3.12
CA SER A 90 -2.30 1.63 3.24
C SER A 90 -2.04 0.30 3.96
N ASN A 91 -0.94 -0.41 3.67
CA ASN A 91 -0.53 -1.60 4.40
C ASN A 91 -0.33 -1.32 5.90
N ALA A 92 0.40 -0.24 6.24
CA ALA A 92 0.66 0.11 7.63
C ALA A 92 -0.63 0.45 8.40
N ILE A 93 -1.54 1.18 7.76
CA ILE A 93 -2.81 1.60 8.36
C ILE A 93 -3.73 0.39 8.56
N VAL A 94 -3.96 -0.40 7.51
CA VAL A 94 -4.83 -1.58 7.61
C VAL A 94 -4.32 -2.53 8.69
N LYS A 95 -3.01 -2.79 8.73
CA LYS A 95 -2.39 -3.63 9.76
C LYS A 95 -2.60 -3.07 11.17
N ALA A 96 -2.33 -1.78 11.38
CA ALA A 96 -2.48 -1.16 12.70
C ALA A 96 -3.94 -1.15 13.17
N VAL A 97 -4.87 -0.79 12.29
CA VAL A 97 -6.31 -0.73 12.62
C VAL A 97 -6.87 -2.13 12.85
N SER A 98 -6.54 -3.11 12.01
CA SER A 98 -7.00 -4.49 12.22
C SER A 98 -6.50 -5.07 13.54
N SER A 99 -5.26 -4.73 13.93
CA SER A 99 -4.71 -5.20 15.21
C SER A 99 -5.47 -4.65 16.41
N ILE A 100 -5.72 -3.32 16.46
CA ILE A 100 -6.44 -2.72 17.59
C ILE A 100 -7.91 -3.14 17.62
N VAL A 101 -8.56 -3.29 16.46
CA VAL A 101 -9.96 -3.73 16.38
C VAL A 101 -10.09 -5.17 16.83
N SER A 102 -9.21 -6.07 16.35
CA SER A 102 -9.26 -7.48 16.77
C SER A 102 -8.98 -7.66 18.25
N GLU A 103 -8.10 -6.83 18.84
CA GLU A 103 -7.81 -6.84 20.28
C GLU A 103 -8.99 -6.29 21.09
N GLU A 104 -9.59 -5.18 20.69
CA GLU A 104 -10.70 -4.52 21.41
C GLU A 104 -11.97 -5.39 21.46
N PHE A 105 -12.26 -6.09 20.37
CA PHE A 105 -13.50 -6.88 20.23
C PHE A 105 -13.29 -8.40 20.37
N ASP A 106 -12.09 -8.85 20.75
CA ASP A 106 -11.73 -10.28 20.82
C ASP A 106 -12.04 -11.05 19.53
N LEU A 107 -11.68 -10.45 18.40
CA LEU A 107 -11.91 -10.99 17.06
C LEU A 107 -10.66 -11.65 16.49
N LYS A 108 -10.84 -12.54 15.51
CA LYS A 108 -9.71 -13.15 14.79
C LYS A 108 -8.97 -12.07 14.01
N PRO A 109 -7.63 -11.91 14.20
CA PRO A 109 -6.83 -10.99 13.39
C PRO A 109 -6.88 -11.33 11.90
N LEU A 110 -6.75 -10.31 11.06
CA LEU A 110 -6.57 -10.50 9.61
C LEU A 110 -5.23 -11.20 9.33
N ASP A 111 -5.22 -12.10 8.36
CA ASP A 111 -3.98 -12.63 7.82
C ASP A 111 -3.28 -11.62 6.88
N ASP A 112 -2.02 -11.89 6.54
CA ASP A 112 -1.21 -10.97 5.73
C ASP A 112 -1.84 -10.67 4.37
N MET A 113 -2.46 -11.66 3.72
CA MET A 113 -3.08 -11.45 2.41
C MET A 113 -4.40 -10.68 2.51
N GLN A 114 -5.16 -10.85 3.59
CA GLN A 114 -6.34 -10.04 3.85
C GLN A 114 -5.95 -8.58 4.06
N ILE A 115 -4.88 -8.30 4.82
CA ILE A 115 -4.35 -6.95 5.03
C ILE A 115 -3.96 -6.31 3.70
N ILE A 116 -3.17 -7.00 2.88
CA ILE A 116 -2.68 -6.51 1.59
C ILE A 116 -3.85 -6.25 0.63
N ASN A 117 -4.77 -7.19 0.50
CA ASN A 117 -5.92 -7.04 -0.39
C ASN A 117 -6.80 -5.86 0.02
N MET A 118 -7.03 -5.68 1.30
CA MET A 118 -7.80 -4.56 1.84
C MET A 118 -7.12 -3.21 1.59
N ALA A 119 -5.79 -3.16 1.75
CA ALA A 119 -4.96 -1.99 1.44
C ALA A 119 -5.00 -1.62 -0.05
N ILE A 120 -4.97 -2.63 -0.94
CA ILE A 120 -5.12 -2.46 -2.39
C ILE A 120 -6.50 -1.92 -2.75
N ASP A 121 -7.56 -2.51 -2.17
CA ASP A 121 -8.94 -2.08 -2.43
C ASP A 121 -9.19 -0.64 -1.98
N ALA A 122 -8.62 -0.23 -0.84
CA ALA A 122 -8.66 1.16 -0.39
C ALA A 122 -7.90 2.09 -1.36
N SER A 123 -6.74 1.65 -1.86
CA SER A 123 -5.92 2.43 -2.80
C SER A 123 -6.58 2.60 -4.17
N LEU A 124 -7.28 1.58 -4.66
CA LEU A 124 -8.08 1.64 -5.88
C LEU A 124 -9.26 2.61 -5.73
N GLU A 125 -9.98 2.52 -4.62
CA GLU A 125 -11.12 3.39 -4.32
C GLU A 125 -10.70 4.85 -4.13
N ALA A 126 -9.54 5.09 -3.53
CA ALA A 126 -8.94 6.42 -3.41
C ALA A 126 -8.40 6.98 -4.75
N GLY A 127 -8.31 6.16 -5.81
CA GLY A 127 -7.77 6.58 -7.11
C GLY A 127 -6.26 6.85 -7.11
N VAL A 128 -5.52 6.35 -6.11
CA VAL A 128 -4.06 6.56 -6.00
C VAL A 128 -3.25 5.51 -6.77
N THR A 129 -3.91 4.51 -7.32
CA THR A 129 -3.32 3.45 -8.17
C THR A 129 -4.25 3.11 -9.34
N ILE A 130 -3.68 2.58 -10.43
CA ILE A 130 -4.42 2.17 -11.63
C ILE A 130 -4.75 0.67 -11.60
N THR A 131 -3.76 -0.17 -11.24
CA THR A 131 -3.86 -1.63 -11.28
C THR A 131 -4.06 -2.26 -9.90
N GLY A 132 -4.06 -1.44 -8.84
CA GLY A 132 -3.97 -1.90 -7.46
C GLY A 132 -2.53 -2.17 -7.02
N SER A 133 -1.56 -2.20 -7.94
CA SER A 133 -0.12 -2.36 -7.67
C SER A 133 0.17 -3.49 -6.69
N PHE A 134 -0.33 -4.71 -7.01
CA PHE A 134 -0.14 -5.87 -6.13
C PHE A 134 1.34 -6.22 -5.93
N ASP A 135 2.19 -6.01 -6.94
CA ASP A 135 3.64 -6.09 -6.86
C ASP A 135 4.20 -5.13 -5.81
N ASP A 136 3.87 -3.84 -5.88
CA ASP A 136 4.34 -2.84 -4.92
C ASP A 136 3.80 -3.10 -3.50
N ALA A 137 2.51 -3.43 -3.37
CA ALA A 137 1.89 -3.71 -2.09
C ALA A 137 2.52 -4.92 -1.38
N THR A 138 2.80 -5.98 -2.13
CA THR A 138 3.41 -7.21 -1.59
C THR A 138 4.89 -7.05 -1.31
N ALA A 139 5.66 -6.38 -2.19
CA ALA A 139 7.07 -6.07 -1.93
C ALA A 139 7.22 -5.14 -0.71
N SER A 140 6.32 -4.14 -0.57
CA SER A 140 6.24 -3.27 0.58
C SER A 140 5.90 -4.01 1.88
N TYR A 141 5.07 -5.04 1.82
CA TYR A 141 4.64 -5.77 3.01
C TYR A 141 5.65 -6.82 3.48
N PHE A 142 6.14 -7.64 2.54
CA PHE A 142 7.00 -8.79 2.84
C PHE A 142 8.49 -8.48 2.73
N GLY A 143 8.88 -7.42 2.02
CA GLY A 143 10.26 -7.23 1.60
C GLY A 143 10.67 -8.24 0.50
N GLY A 144 11.99 -8.31 0.21
CA GLY A 144 12.51 -9.18 -0.84
C GLY A 144 12.11 -8.71 -2.24
N VAL A 145 12.09 -9.63 -3.20
CA VAL A 145 11.68 -9.40 -4.58
C VAL A 145 10.45 -10.22 -4.93
N VAL A 146 9.52 -9.62 -5.66
CA VAL A 146 8.30 -10.28 -6.13
C VAL A 146 8.12 -10.09 -7.64
N VAL A 147 7.55 -11.11 -8.28
CA VAL A 147 6.95 -11.03 -9.62
C VAL A 147 5.51 -11.50 -9.47
N THR A 148 4.57 -10.74 -10.00
CA THR A 148 3.15 -10.93 -9.70
C THR A 148 2.27 -10.80 -10.93
N ASP A 149 1.16 -11.51 -10.91
CA ASP A 149 -0.03 -11.20 -11.70
C ASP A 149 -0.92 -10.25 -10.88
N ASN A 150 -0.90 -8.97 -11.23
CA ASN A 150 -1.64 -7.94 -10.50
C ASN A 150 -3.16 -8.06 -10.70
N LYS A 151 -3.59 -8.62 -11.83
CA LYS A 151 -5.01 -8.79 -12.14
C LYS A 151 -5.65 -9.84 -11.25
N ASN A 152 -4.95 -10.98 -11.08
CA ASN A 152 -5.43 -12.10 -10.27
C ASN A 152 -4.94 -12.03 -8.82
N ARG A 153 -4.03 -11.08 -8.50
CA ARG A 153 -3.36 -10.92 -7.20
C ARG A 153 -2.65 -12.20 -6.78
N GLU A 154 -1.84 -12.73 -7.68
CA GLU A 154 -1.09 -13.96 -7.50
C GLU A 154 0.40 -13.73 -7.60
N PHE A 155 1.18 -14.47 -6.78
CA PHE A 155 2.63 -14.50 -6.89
C PHE A 155 3.04 -15.46 -8.00
N ILE A 156 3.91 -14.99 -8.90
CA ILE A 156 4.67 -15.83 -9.82
C ILE A 156 6.01 -16.18 -9.17
N ILE A 157 6.67 -15.17 -8.57
CA ILE A 157 7.91 -15.32 -7.81
C ILE A 157 7.78 -14.51 -6.52
N LYS A 158 8.25 -15.08 -5.41
CA LYS A 158 8.42 -14.40 -4.13
C LYS A 158 9.68 -14.93 -3.48
N GLU A 159 10.73 -14.15 -3.49
CA GLU A 159 12.06 -14.54 -3.03
C GLU A 159 12.66 -13.53 -2.07
N LYS A 160 13.54 -14.01 -1.21
CA LYS A 160 14.39 -13.13 -0.42
C LYS A 160 15.42 -12.47 -1.32
N MET A 161 15.76 -11.24 -1.02
CA MET A 161 16.82 -10.51 -1.70
C MET A 161 17.98 -10.30 -0.73
N ASP A 162 19.20 -10.41 -1.21
CA ASP A 162 20.40 -10.05 -0.45
C ASP A 162 20.41 -8.55 -0.15
N ASP A 163 21.23 -8.13 0.82
CA ASP A 163 21.37 -6.73 1.19
C ASP A 163 22.09 -5.95 0.08
N TYR A 164 21.35 -5.16 -0.68
CA TYR A 164 21.86 -4.25 -1.69
C TYR A 164 21.72 -2.80 -1.25
N HIS A 165 22.63 -1.96 -1.71
CA HIS A 165 22.48 -0.51 -1.62
C HIS A 165 21.63 0.00 -2.79
N VAL A 166 20.56 0.72 -2.47
CA VAL A 166 19.69 1.34 -3.48
C VAL A 166 19.99 2.83 -3.55
N LEU A 167 20.44 3.30 -4.72
CA LEU A 167 20.65 4.72 -4.97
C LEU A 167 19.38 5.33 -5.56
N VAL A 168 18.75 6.25 -4.82
CA VAL A 168 17.54 6.94 -5.26
C VAL A 168 17.92 8.34 -5.77
N TYR A 169 17.68 8.58 -7.05
CA TYR A 169 17.79 9.93 -7.61
C TYR A 169 16.43 10.63 -7.56
N MET A 170 16.37 11.78 -6.94
CA MET A 170 15.15 12.57 -6.80
C MET A 170 15.26 13.87 -7.62
N PRO A 171 14.61 13.94 -8.79
CA PRO A 171 14.54 15.17 -9.56
C PRO A 171 13.60 16.19 -8.89
N ASN A 172 13.76 17.47 -9.26
CA ASN A 172 12.94 18.58 -8.73
C ASN A 172 11.52 18.62 -9.34
N PHE A 173 10.92 17.47 -9.64
CA PHE A 173 9.53 17.37 -10.07
C PHE A 173 8.85 16.17 -9.40
N TYR A 174 7.54 16.28 -9.22
CA TYR A 174 6.72 15.24 -8.61
C TYR A 174 5.94 14.48 -9.69
N SER A 175 5.79 13.17 -9.51
CA SER A 175 4.95 12.32 -10.35
C SER A 175 4.11 11.40 -9.48
N LYS A 176 2.81 11.34 -9.75
CA LYS A 176 1.91 10.39 -9.07
C LYS A 176 1.57 9.25 -10.01
N SER A 177 1.52 8.02 -9.48
CA SER A 177 1.17 6.83 -10.28
C SER A 177 -0.23 6.93 -10.91
N GLY A 178 -1.18 7.57 -10.23
CA GLY A 178 -2.52 7.82 -10.75
C GLY A 178 -2.58 8.74 -11.99
N ASP A 179 -1.53 9.55 -12.22
CA ASP A 179 -1.45 10.45 -13.38
C ASP A 179 -0.86 9.76 -14.63
N SER A 180 -0.44 8.51 -14.52
CA SER A 180 0.11 7.73 -15.64
C SER A 180 -0.96 7.49 -16.70
N ASN A 181 -0.58 7.57 -17.98
CA ASN A 181 -1.48 7.25 -19.09
C ASN A 181 -1.42 5.76 -19.40
N PRO A 182 -2.48 4.98 -19.08
CA PRO A 182 -2.48 3.52 -19.26
C PRO A 182 -2.32 3.10 -20.72
N ASP A 183 -2.90 3.85 -21.66
CA ASP A 183 -2.85 3.50 -23.09
C ASP A 183 -1.44 3.65 -23.65
N ARG A 184 -0.70 4.66 -23.20
CA ARG A 184 0.74 4.78 -23.56
C ARG A 184 1.57 3.66 -22.96
N MET A 185 1.28 3.24 -21.73
CA MET A 185 2.00 2.14 -21.07
C MET A 185 1.76 0.81 -21.76
N LYS A 186 0.54 0.54 -22.26
CA LYS A 186 0.21 -0.67 -23.01
C LYS A 186 1.01 -0.84 -24.31
N LEU A 187 1.49 0.26 -24.88
CA LEU A 187 2.38 0.18 -26.06
C LEU A 187 3.72 -0.51 -25.74
N LEU A 188 4.10 -0.61 -24.48
CA LEU A 188 5.31 -1.29 -24.04
C LEU A 188 5.10 -2.80 -23.78
N ALA A 189 3.87 -3.32 -23.87
CA ALA A 189 3.55 -4.71 -23.59
C ALA A 189 4.46 -5.71 -24.35
N PRO A 190 4.75 -5.55 -25.66
CA PRO A 190 5.64 -6.46 -26.39
C PRO A 190 7.07 -6.52 -25.84
N LEU A 191 7.50 -5.49 -25.09
CA LEU A 191 8.85 -5.47 -24.47
C LEU A 191 8.87 -6.15 -23.10
N VAL A 192 7.70 -6.36 -22.49
CA VAL A 192 7.56 -7.02 -21.18
C VAL A 192 7.33 -8.51 -21.35
N GLU A 193 6.69 -8.93 -22.46
CA GLU A 193 6.35 -10.33 -22.75
C GLU A 193 7.51 -11.14 -23.34
N THR A 194 8.67 -10.51 -23.62
CA THR A 194 9.88 -11.17 -24.13
C THR A 194 10.81 -11.59 -23.01
#